data_44b98048860811e2020cdf3bd1c889ae
#
_entry.id   44b98048860811e2020cdf3bd1c889ae
#
_cell.length_a   1.000
_cell.length_b   1.000
_cell.length_c   1.000
_cell.angle_alpha   90.00
_cell.angle_beta   90.00
_cell.angle_gamma   90.00
#
_symmetry.space_group_name_H-M   'P 1'
#
loop_
_entity.id
_entity.type
_entity.pdbx_description
1 polymer ?
#
loop_
_entity_poly.entity_id
_entity_poly.type
_entity_poly.pdbx_seq_one_letter_code
_entity_poly.pdbx_strand_id
1 'polypeptide(L)'
;TEYIVENGLVEYFEWHDTKSWYLSPHFENLKDPLHPLSGRNVSSNSQIMLHITTAISYQIFGGNSSLYDFTILFPVVIGSLSVIVIFALVRVLGGTTAGIIASLLFAVALPILVRGSVGWFKSEPLGLFYALLGLYLFLSGISAKNIKFSILKIIFAGIILSFAMASWGGNQFFIIPIGLF
;
A
#
# COMPACT_ATOMS: atom_id res chain seq x y z
N THR A 1 12.35 1.77 4.30
CA THR A 1 12.60 0.63 3.39
C THR A 1 14.02 0.13 3.54
N GLU A 2 15.02 0.99 3.37
CA GLU A 2 16.45 0.66 3.50
C GLU A 2 16.74 -0.09 4.82
N TYR A 3 16.32 0.45 5.94
CA TYR A 3 16.50 -0.19 7.24
C TYR A 3 15.96 -1.63 7.31
N ILE A 4 14.80 -1.92 6.66
CA ILE A 4 14.24 -3.27 6.60
C ILE A 4 15.10 -4.19 5.72
N VAL A 5 15.63 -3.64 4.61
CA VAL A 5 16.49 -4.43 3.69
C VAL A 5 17.82 -4.81 4.36
N GLU A 6 18.39 -3.91 5.17
CA GLU A 6 19.68 -4.10 5.83
C GLU A 6 19.59 -4.88 7.15
N ASN A 7 18.58 -4.60 7.98
CA ASN A 7 18.49 -5.12 9.34
C ASN A 7 17.36 -6.15 9.54
N GLY A 8 16.47 -6.28 8.56
CA GLY A 8 15.33 -7.18 8.64
C GLY A 8 14.06 -6.53 9.21
N LEU A 9 12.97 -7.29 9.12
CA LEU A 9 11.63 -6.81 9.49
C LEU A 9 11.45 -6.68 11.02
N VAL A 10 12.05 -7.58 11.79
CA VAL A 10 11.90 -7.57 13.26
C VAL A 10 12.51 -6.31 13.86
N GLU A 11 13.73 -5.99 13.47
CA GLU A 11 14.46 -4.80 13.93
C GLU A 11 13.72 -3.49 13.57
N TYR A 12 12.95 -3.49 12.48
CA TYR A 12 12.14 -2.33 12.10
C TYR A 12 11.09 -1.95 13.15
N PHE A 13 10.51 -2.91 13.85
CA PHE A 13 9.51 -2.64 14.89
C PHE A 13 10.12 -2.07 16.17
N GLU A 14 11.41 -2.31 16.40
CA GLU A 14 12.16 -1.80 17.53
C GLU A 14 12.92 -0.50 17.20
N TRP A 15 12.91 -0.09 15.94
CA TRP A 15 13.67 1.08 15.48
C TRP A 15 13.10 2.39 16.01
N HIS A 16 13.97 3.13 16.70
CA HIS A 16 13.73 4.50 17.16
C HIS A 16 14.63 5.45 16.37
N ASP A 17 14.02 6.34 15.57
CA ASP A 17 14.75 7.35 14.82
C ASP A 17 15.15 8.51 15.73
N THR A 18 16.45 8.63 15.99
CA THR A 18 17.06 9.69 16.80
C THR A 18 17.69 10.81 15.96
N LYS A 19 17.67 10.68 14.61
CA LYS A 19 18.38 11.59 13.71
C LYS A 19 17.47 12.41 12.80
N SER A 20 16.16 12.10 12.76
CA SER A 20 15.21 12.79 11.90
C SER A 20 14.98 14.23 12.34
N TRP A 21 14.92 15.15 11.36
CA TRP A 21 14.56 16.55 11.58
C TRP A 21 13.13 16.74 12.15
N TYR A 22 12.29 15.70 12.11
CA TYR A 22 10.99 15.67 12.79
C TYR A 22 11.08 15.57 14.31
N LEU A 23 12.27 15.35 14.86
CA LEU A 23 12.51 15.47 16.30
C LEU A 23 12.46 16.95 16.64
N SER A 24 11.27 17.44 16.96
CA SER A 24 11.10 18.79 17.49
C SER A 24 11.95 18.97 18.76
N PRO A 25 12.60 20.14 18.98
CA PRO A 25 13.31 20.47 20.22
C PRO A 25 12.45 20.25 21.47
N HIS A 26 11.13 20.28 21.35
CA HIS A 26 10.21 19.98 22.45
C HIS A 26 10.23 18.51 22.91
N PHE A 27 10.71 17.58 22.08
CA PHE A 27 10.85 16.17 22.48
C PHE A 27 12.08 15.90 23.34
N GLU A 28 13.08 16.77 23.37
CA GLU A 28 14.22 16.65 24.32
C GLU A 28 13.77 16.74 25.77
N ASN A 29 12.67 17.42 26.06
CA ASN A 29 12.10 17.56 27.40
C ASN A 29 11.20 16.39 27.82
N LEU A 30 10.87 15.48 26.89
CA LEU A 30 10.11 14.25 27.14
C LEU A 30 11.03 13.02 27.21
N LYS A 31 12.23 13.18 27.74
CA LYS A 31 13.08 12.05 28.12
C LYS A 31 12.36 11.31 29.24
N ASP A 32 11.56 10.32 28.87
CA ASP A 32 11.04 9.37 29.83
C ASP A 32 12.24 8.66 30.48
N PRO A 33 12.50 8.87 31.77
CA PRO A 33 13.63 8.23 32.44
C PRO A 33 13.53 6.70 32.46
N LEU A 34 12.35 6.13 32.16
CA LEU A 34 12.09 4.70 32.04
C LEU A 34 12.41 4.14 30.63
N HIS A 35 12.54 5.01 29.61
CA HIS A 35 12.88 4.61 28.26
C HIS A 35 14.07 5.41 27.73
N PRO A 36 15.31 4.92 27.94
CA PRO A 36 16.54 5.61 27.53
C PRO A 36 16.69 5.75 26.00
N LEU A 37 15.85 5.11 25.22
CA LEU A 37 15.78 5.26 23.76
C LEU A 37 14.93 6.50 23.43
N SER A 38 15.50 7.68 23.61
CA SER A 38 14.91 8.93 23.16
C SER A 38 14.91 8.95 21.64
N GLY A 39 13.72 8.82 21.03
CA GLY A 39 13.56 8.88 19.59
C GLY A 39 12.14 8.52 19.17
N ARG A 40 11.79 8.87 17.92
CA ARG A 40 10.49 8.54 17.37
C ARG A 40 10.43 7.06 17.02
N ASN A 41 9.50 6.32 17.59
CA ASN A 41 9.22 4.96 17.12
C ASN A 41 8.68 5.03 15.68
N VAL A 42 9.46 4.50 14.74
CA VAL A 42 9.17 4.63 13.30
C VAL A 42 8.01 3.75 12.90
N SER A 43 7.89 2.54 13.45
CA SER A 43 6.83 1.59 13.09
C SER A 43 5.43 2.10 13.44
N SER A 44 5.28 2.82 14.57
CA SER A 44 3.98 3.36 15.01
C SER A 44 3.58 4.65 14.29
N ASN A 45 4.52 5.33 13.63
CA ASN A 45 4.30 6.64 13.01
C ASN A 45 4.46 6.64 11.48
N SER A 46 4.86 5.52 10.88
CA SER A 46 5.05 5.40 9.43
C SER A 46 3.96 4.56 8.76
N GLN A 47 3.86 4.72 7.45
CA GLN A 47 3.01 3.88 6.59
C GLN A 47 3.71 2.54 6.36
N ILE A 48 3.62 1.67 7.37
CA ILE A 48 4.41 0.45 7.50
C ILE A 48 4.37 -0.43 6.25
N MET A 49 3.18 -0.57 5.63
CA MET A 49 2.99 -1.50 4.52
C MET A 49 3.71 -1.04 3.25
N LEU A 50 3.90 0.28 3.04
CA LEU A 50 4.74 0.78 1.96
C LEU A 50 6.17 0.22 2.08
N HIS A 51 6.74 0.33 3.27
CA HIS A 51 8.13 -0.06 3.50
C HIS A 51 8.33 -1.58 3.42
N ILE A 52 7.40 -2.36 3.98
CA ILE A 52 7.44 -3.83 3.93
C ILE A 52 7.27 -4.32 2.48
N THR A 53 6.24 -3.84 1.78
CA THR A 53 5.98 -4.27 0.41
C THR A 53 7.15 -3.95 -0.51
N THR A 54 7.71 -2.75 -0.39
CA THR A 54 8.85 -2.36 -1.23
C THR A 54 10.10 -3.16 -0.89
N ALA A 55 10.39 -3.42 0.40
CA ALA A 55 11.54 -4.23 0.80
C ALA A 55 11.45 -5.66 0.27
N ILE A 56 10.29 -6.30 0.43
CA ILE A 56 10.06 -7.67 -0.10
C ILE A 56 10.15 -7.67 -1.64
N SER A 57 9.52 -6.68 -2.30
CA SER A 57 9.57 -6.59 -3.76
C SER A 57 11.00 -6.38 -4.26
N TYR A 58 11.79 -5.57 -3.56
CA TYR A 58 13.21 -5.37 -3.90
C TYR A 58 14.03 -6.65 -3.72
N GLN A 59 13.82 -7.41 -2.65
CA GLN A 59 14.52 -8.68 -2.44
C GLN A 59 14.21 -9.73 -3.52
N ILE A 60 12.98 -9.69 -4.08
CA ILE A 60 12.56 -10.65 -5.10
C ILE A 60 12.96 -10.17 -6.52
N PHE A 61 12.78 -8.90 -6.83
CA PHE A 61 12.86 -8.34 -8.18
C PHE A 61 14.00 -7.35 -8.39
N GLY A 62 14.66 -6.88 -7.32
CA GLY A 62 15.68 -5.84 -7.38
C GLY A 62 16.95 -6.24 -8.16
N GLY A 63 17.30 -7.53 -8.14
CA GLY A 63 18.47 -8.04 -8.84
C GLY A 63 19.74 -7.26 -8.46
N ASN A 64 20.42 -6.70 -9.45
CA ASN A 64 21.62 -5.88 -9.27
C ASN A 64 21.35 -4.35 -9.23
N SER A 65 20.07 -3.93 -9.24
CA SER A 65 19.73 -2.51 -9.16
C SER A 65 19.95 -1.96 -7.75
N SER A 66 20.22 -0.65 -7.66
CA SER A 66 20.25 0.00 -6.36
C SER A 66 18.84 0.08 -5.77
N LEU A 67 18.74 0.05 -4.44
CA LEU A 67 17.43 0.25 -3.77
C LEU A 67 16.82 1.60 -4.15
N TYR A 68 17.65 2.62 -4.35
CA TYR A 68 17.24 3.95 -4.77
C TYR A 68 16.55 3.92 -6.15
N ASP A 69 17.18 3.30 -7.17
CA ASP A 69 16.60 3.18 -8.50
C ASP A 69 15.30 2.37 -8.50
N PHE A 70 15.26 1.29 -7.69
CA PHE A 70 14.05 0.50 -7.52
C PHE A 70 12.90 1.32 -6.95
N THR A 71 13.15 2.13 -5.92
CA THR A 71 12.11 2.97 -5.29
C THR A 71 11.63 4.09 -6.19
N ILE A 72 12.45 4.60 -7.11
CA ILE A 72 12.07 5.59 -8.13
C ILE A 72 11.02 5.00 -9.09
N LEU A 73 11.19 3.74 -9.51
CA LEU A 73 10.30 3.08 -10.46
C LEU A 73 9.07 2.44 -9.82
N PHE A 74 9.14 2.15 -8.53
CA PHE A 74 8.08 1.45 -7.79
C PHE A 74 6.68 2.07 -7.96
N PRO A 75 6.47 3.40 -7.84
CA PRO A 75 5.16 4.01 -8.01
C PRO A 75 4.56 3.80 -9.41
N VAL A 76 5.41 3.84 -10.44
CA VAL A 76 4.99 3.63 -11.84
C VAL A 76 4.48 2.21 -12.05
N VAL A 77 5.18 1.23 -11.51
CA VAL A 77 4.77 -0.18 -11.58
C VAL A 77 3.44 -0.38 -10.85
N ILE A 78 3.31 0.13 -9.64
CA ILE A 78 2.07 0.04 -8.85
C ILE A 78 0.91 0.77 -9.53
N GLY A 79 1.16 1.96 -10.10
CA GLY A 79 0.17 2.71 -10.88
C GLY A 79 -0.32 1.92 -12.09
N SER A 80 0.59 1.30 -12.83
CA SER A 80 0.26 0.45 -13.99
C SER A 80 -0.55 -0.78 -13.59
N LEU A 81 -0.19 -1.45 -12.50
CA LEU A 81 -0.95 -2.57 -11.95
C LEU A 81 -2.36 -2.13 -11.51
N SER A 82 -2.50 -0.92 -10.98
CA SER A 82 -3.81 -0.37 -10.59
C SER A 82 -4.76 -0.21 -11.77
N VAL A 83 -4.25 0.11 -12.97
CA VAL A 83 -5.05 0.17 -14.22
C VAL A 83 -5.63 -1.22 -14.56
N ILE A 84 -4.84 -2.27 -14.37
CA ILE A 84 -5.30 -3.65 -14.61
C ILE A 84 -6.37 -4.05 -13.58
N VAL A 85 -6.17 -3.66 -12.33
CA VAL A 85 -7.13 -3.97 -11.25
C VAL A 85 -8.45 -3.23 -11.47
N ILE A 86 -8.43 -1.96 -11.86
CA ILE A 86 -9.65 -1.19 -12.17
C ILE A 86 -10.42 -1.83 -13.34
N PHE A 87 -9.71 -2.27 -14.38
CA PHE A 87 -10.34 -3.04 -15.45
C PHE A 87 -11.07 -4.27 -14.90
N ALA A 88 -10.39 -5.09 -14.09
CA ALA A 88 -10.96 -6.30 -13.52
C ALA A 88 -12.15 -6.00 -12.60
N LEU A 89 -12.05 -4.98 -11.77
CA LEU A 89 -13.09 -4.53 -10.85
C LEU A 89 -14.37 -4.10 -11.60
N VAL A 90 -14.21 -3.18 -12.55
CA VAL A 90 -15.37 -2.64 -13.30
C VAL A 90 -15.96 -3.69 -14.24
N ARG A 91 -15.14 -4.60 -14.76
CA ARG A 91 -15.64 -5.74 -15.56
C ARG A 91 -16.59 -6.63 -14.79
N VAL A 92 -16.38 -6.84 -13.49
CA VAL A 92 -17.31 -7.63 -12.64
C VAL A 92 -18.66 -6.93 -12.51
N LEU A 93 -18.67 -5.59 -12.48
CA LEU A 93 -19.89 -4.78 -12.29
C LEU A 93 -20.66 -4.52 -13.59
N GLY A 94 -19.94 -4.15 -14.66
CA GLY A 94 -20.54 -3.60 -15.88
C GLY A 94 -20.08 -4.27 -17.18
N GLY A 95 -19.34 -5.38 -17.08
CA GLY A 95 -18.86 -6.12 -18.26
C GLY A 95 -17.57 -5.54 -18.87
N THR A 96 -17.11 -6.19 -19.95
CA THR A 96 -15.79 -5.92 -20.53
C THR A 96 -15.65 -4.51 -21.09
N THR A 97 -16.66 -4.01 -21.79
CA THR A 97 -16.63 -2.66 -22.38
C THR A 97 -16.52 -1.58 -21.32
N ALA A 98 -17.32 -1.69 -20.25
CA ALA A 98 -17.25 -0.77 -19.12
C ALA A 98 -15.86 -0.81 -18.44
N GLY A 99 -15.30 -2.00 -18.28
CA GLY A 99 -13.95 -2.19 -17.73
C GLY A 99 -12.88 -1.50 -18.56
N ILE A 100 -12.90 -1.63 -19.89
CA ILE A 100 -11.95 -0.96 -20.79
C ILE A 100 -12.06 0.56 -20.67
N ILE A 101 -13.27 1.10 -20.74
CA ILE A 101 -13.49 2.56 -20.63
C ILE A 101 -12.98 3.07 -19.28
N ALA A 102 -13.34 2.39 -18.19
CA ALA A 102 -12.92 2.78 -16.85
C ALA A 102 -11.38 2.75 -16.68
N SER A 103 -10.72 1.70 -17.20
CA SER A 103 -9.26 1.59 -17.10
C SER A 103 -8.54 2.66 -17.93
N LEU A 104 -9.04 3.02 -19.10
CA LEU A 104 -8.50 4.12 -19.91
C LEU A 104 -8.67 5.48 -19.21
N LEU A 105 -9.87 5.76 -18.70
CA LEU A 105 -10.11 7.00 -17.95
C LEU A 105 -9.25 7.09 -16.69
N PHE A 106 -9.10 5.98 -15.97
CA PHE A 106 -8.25 5.89 -14.78
C PHE A 106 -6.78 6.15 -15.12
N ALA A 107 -6.27 5.55 -16.22
CA ALA A 107 -4.88 5.69 -16.64
C ALA A 107 -4.49 7.14 -16.98
N VAL A 108 -5.44 7.96 -17.48
CA VAL A 108 -5.20 9.36 -17.84
C VAL A 108 -5.69 10.36 -16.78
N ALA A 109 -6.27 9.87 -15.69
CA ALA A 109 -6.74 10.73 -14.61
C ALA A 109 -5.58 11.48 -13.94
N LEU A 110 -5.65 12.81 -13.90
CA LEU A 110 -4.58 13.66 -13.37
C LEU A 110 -4.08 13.26 -11.98
N PRO A 111 -4.94 12.93 -10.98
CA PRO A 111 -4.46 12.49 -9.69
C PRO A 111 -3.62 11.20 -9.74
N ILE A 112 -3.96 10.28 -10.66
CA ILE A 112 -3.24 9.01 -10.84
C ILE A 112 -1.90 9.25 -11.51
N LEU A 113 -1.86 10.09 -12.56
CA LEU A 113 -0.63 10.45 -13.26
C LEU A 113 0.36 11.14 -12.33
N VAL A 114 -0.08 12.09 -11.52
CA VAL A 114 0.77 12.82 -10.57
C VAL A 114 1.29 11.89 -9.47
N ARG A 115 0.43 11.05 -8.90
CA ARG A 115 0.79 10.17 -7.76
C ARG A 115 1.51 8.91 -8.19
N GLY A 116 1.34 8.46 -9.43
CA GLY A 116 2.06 7.33 -10.03
C GLY A 116 3.30 7.74 -10.84
N SER A 117 3.76 8.99 -10.73
CA SER A 117 4.93 9.47 -11.47
C SER A 117 6.25 8.91 -10.94
N VAL A 118 7.25 8.90 -11.80
CA VAL A 118 8.62 8.50 -11.47
C VAL A 118 9.14 9.31 -10.28
N GLY A 119 9.67 8.62 -9.27
CA GLY A 119 10.21 9.24 -8.05
C GLY A 119 9.17 9.62 -7.00
N TRP A 120 7.86 9.47 -7.25
CA TRP A 120 6.83 9.73 -6.25
C TRP A 120 6.65 8.54 -5.29
N PHE A 121 7.70 8.24 -4.53
CA PHE A 121 7.69 7.12 -3.59
C PHE A 121 6.90 7.48 -2.32
N LYS A 122 5.58 7.30 -2.40
CA LYS A 122 4.64 7.54 -1.29
C LYS A 122 3.61 6.43 -1.15
N SER A 123 2.89 6.45 -0.05
CA SER A 123 1.95 5.41 0.34
C SER A 123 0.64 5.40 -0.45
N GLU A 124 0.25 6.53 -1.04
CA GLU A 124 -1.05 6.67 -1.71
C GLU A 124 -1.21 5.72 -2.91
N PRO A 125 -0.23 5.60 -3.85
CA PRO A 125 -0.37 4.68 -4.98
C PRO A 125 -0.53 3.23 -4.53
N LEU A 126 0.28 2.79 -3.58
CA LEU A 126 0.22 1.43 -3.06
C LEU A 126 -1.07 1.16 -2.28
N GLY A 127 -1.49 2.11 -1.45
CA GLY A 127 -2.74 2.02 -0.71
C GLY A 127 -3.94 1.91 -1.65
N LEU A 128 -3.99 2.74 -2.68
CA LEU A 128 -5.04 2.69 -3.71
C LEU A 128 -5.05 1.35 -4.45
N PHE A 129 -3.89 0.85 -4.85
CA PHE A 129 -3.75 -0.46 -5.48
C PHE A 129 -4.36 -1.58 -4.62
N TYR A 130 -3.98 -1.65 -3.35
CA TYR A 130 -4.53 -2.66 -2.43
C TYR A 130 -6.03 -2.48 -2.19
N ALA A 131 -6.52 -1.25 -2.07
CA ALA A 131 -7.95 -0.99 -1.88
C ALA A 131 -8.77 -1.47 -3.09
N LEU A 132 -8.36 -1.13 -4.30
CA LEU A 132 -9.02 -1.58 -5.54
C LEU A 132 -8.96 -3.10 -5.70
N LEU A 133 -7.81 -3.72 -5.39
CA LEU A 133 -7.64 -5.17 -5.44
C LEU A 133 -8.54 -5.88 -4.41
N GLY A 134 -8.61 -5.36 -3.20
CA GLY A 134 -9.48 -5.87 -2.15
C GLY A 134 -10.97 -5.80 -2.54
N LEU A 135 -11.41 -4.66 -3.09
CA LEU A 135 -12.77 -4.51 -3.62
C LEU A 135 -13.06 -5.47 -4.78
N TYR A 136 -12.12 -5.63 -5.71
CA TYR A 136 -12.26 -6.61 -6.79
C TYR A 136 -12.44 -8.04 -6.26
N LEU A 137 -11.60 -8.45 -5.32
CA LEU A 137 -11.69 -9.78 -4.71
C LEU A 137 -13.02 -9.97 -3.97
N PHE A 138 -13.48 -8.97 -3.23
CA PHE A 138 -14.74 -8.98 -2.52
C PHE A 138 -15.92 -9.15 -3.47
N LEU A 139 -16.08 -8.29 -4.47
CA LEU A 139 -17.17 -8.35 -5.45
C LEU A 139 -17.12 -9.62 -6.31
N SER A 140 -15.92 -10.01 -6.75
CA SER A 140 -15.71 -11.27 -7.46
C SER A 140 -15.98 -12.49 -6.58
N GLY A 141 -15.79 -12.39 -5.28
CA GLY A 141 -16.12 -13.42 -4.30
C GLY A 141 -17.64 -13.61 -4.17
N ILE A 142 -18.37 -12.51 -3.98
CA ILE A 142 -19.85 -12.53 -3.91
C ILE A 142 -20.47 -13.09 -5.19
N SER A 143 -19.91 -12.75 -6.35
CA SER A 143 -20.39 -13.20 -7.65
C SER A 143 -19.96 -14.63 -8.02
N ALA A 144 -19.18 -15.30 -7.19
CA ALA A 144 -18.64 -16.62 -7.51
C ALA A 144 -19.71 -17.73 -7.35
N LYS A 145 -19.85 -18.59 -8.37
CA LYS A 145 -20.80 -19.72 -8.35
C LYS A 145 -20.42 -20.82 -7.34
N ASN A 146 -19.12 -21.02 -7.09
CA ASN A 146 -18.63 -22.05 -6.20
C ASN A 146 -18.35 -21.43 -4.81
N ILE A 147 -19.03 -21.97 -3.79
CA ILE A 147 -18.93 -21.46 -2.40
C ILE A 147 -17.50 -21.49 -1.85
N LYS A 148 -16.69 -22.50 -2.18
CA LYS A 148 -15.31 -22.57 -1.70
C LYS A 148 -14.44 -21.43 -2.25
N PHE A 149 -14.58 -21.14 -3.56
CA PHE A 149 -13.89 -20.02 -4.19
C PHE A 149 -14.41 -18.66 -3.72
N SER A 150 -15.73 -18.57 -3.44
CA SER A 150 -16.34 -17.39 -2.85
C SER A 150 -15.70 -17.05 -1.50
N ILE A 151 -15.71 -18.01 -0.57
CA ILE A 151 -15.14 -17.83 0.77
C ILE A 151 -13.64 -17.48 0.68
N LEU A 152 -12.88 -18.20 -0.14
CA LEU A 152 -11.45 -17.94 -0.31
C LEU A 152 -11.18 -16.50 -0.78
N LYS A 153 -11.90 -16.03 -1.80
CA LYS A 153 -11.77 -14.66 -2.31
C LYS A 153 -12.14 -13.61 -1.26
N ILE A 154 -13.18 -13.84 -0.47
CA ILE A 154 -13.61 -12.91 0.59
C ILE A 154 -12.57 -12.83 1.71
N ILE A 155 -11.97 -13.97 2.10
CA ILE A 155 -10.88 -13.98 3.07
C ILE A 155 -9.68 -13.18 2.54
N PHE A 156 -9.26 -13.43 1.30
CA PHE A 156 -8.16 -12.68 0.70
C PHE A 156 -8.49 -11.20 0.53
N ALA A 157 -9.76 -10.86 0.22
CA ALA A 157 -10.20 -9.46 0.19
C ALA A 157 -9.99 -8.76 1.53
N GLY A 158 -10.36 -9.41 2.63
CA GLY A 158 -10.15 -8.88 3.98
C GLY A 158 -8.66 -8.63 4.29
N ILE A 159 -7.79 -9.59 3.96
CA ILE A 159 -6.33 -9.46 4.14
C ILE A 159 -5.79 -8.29 3.32
N ILE A 160 -6.15 -8.19 2.04
CA ILE A 160 -5.68 -7.13 1.15
C ILE A 160 -6.20 -5.75 1.59
N LEU A 161 -7.45 -5.67 2.06
CA LEU A 161 -7.99 -4.41 2.61
C LEU A 161 -7.27 -3.99 3.89
N SER A 162 -6.86 -4.94 4.74
CA SER A 162 -6.02 -4.63 5.89
C SER A 162 -4.66 -4.04 5.46
N PHE A 163 -4.04 -4.58 4.39
CA PHE A 163 -2.82 -4.01 3.81
C PHE A 163 -3.06 -2.62 3.23
N ALA A 164 -4.21 -2.38 2.60
CA ALA A 164 -4.59 -1.06 2.14
C ALA A 164 -4.63 -0.04 3.30
N MET A 165 -5.27 -0.40 4.41
CA MET A 165 -5.34 0.46 5.60
C MET A 165 -3.96 0.73 6.21
N ALA A 166 -3.11 -0.29 6.29
CA ALA A 166 -1.74 -0.16 6.78
C ALA A 166 -0.81 0.61 5.81
N SER A 167 -1.21 0.75 4.53
CA SER A 167 -0.49 1.56 3.55
C SER A 167 -0.89 3.03 3.59
N TRP A 168 -2.17 3.33 3.69
CA TRP A 168 -2.68 4.71 3.61
C TRP A 168 -4.00 4.87 4.35
N GLY A 169 -4.04 5.79 5.33
CA GLY A 169 -5.23 6.04 6.15
C GLY A 169 -6.46 6.52 5.36
N GLY A 170 -6.27 7.13 4.17
CA GLY A 170 -7.38 7.50 3.29
C GLY A 170 -8.19 6.32 2.74
N ASN A 171 -7.68 5.10 2.83
CA ASN A 171 -8.37 3.90 2.34
C ASN A 171 -9.61 3.52 3.16
N GLN A 172 -9.85 4.11 4.33
CA GLN A 172 -11.10 3.95 5.06
C GLN A 172 -12.34 4.26 4.19
N PHE A 173 -12.24 5.19 3.24
CA PHE A 173 -13.33 5.50 2.31
C PHE A 173 -13.70 4.34 1.39
N PHE A 174 -12.83 3.39 1.15
CA PHE A 174 -13.12 2.18 0.36
C PHE A 174 -13.77 1.07 1.19
N ILE A 175 -13.64 1.12 2.52
CA ILE A 175 -14.23 0.12 3.42
C ILE A 175 -15.68 0.47 3.77
N ILE A 176 -16.00 1.76 3.88
CA ILE A 176 -17.35 2.23 4.20
C ILE A 176 -18.42 1.62 3.27
N PRO A 177 -18.27 1.62 1.92
CA PRO A 177 -19.25 1.00 1.04
C PRO A 177 -19.45 -0.50 1.28
N ILE A 178 -18.40 -1.23 1.68
CA ILE A 178 -18.50 -2.67 1.98
C ILE A 178 -19.38 -2.92 3.22
N GLY A 179 -19.29 -2.04 4.22
CA GLY A 179 -20.12 -2.14 5.42
C GLY A 179 -21.59 -1.78 5.20
N LEU A 180 -21.93 -1.18 4.06
CA LEU A 180 -23.31 -0.84 3.68
C LEU A 180 -23.97 -1.91 2.80
N PHE A 181 -23.22 -2.93 2.36
CA PHE A 181 -23.71 -4.09 1.61
C PHE A 181 -24.09 -5.23 2.55
#